data_ade321730993339cabbf15306a2992df
#
_entry.id   ade321730993339cabbf15306a2992df
#
_cell.length_a   1.000
_cell.length_b   1.000
_cell.length_c   1.000
_cell.angle_alpha   90.00
_cell.angle_beta   90.00
_cell.angle_gamma   90.00
#
_symmetry.space_group_name_H-M   'P 1'
#
loop_
_entity.id
_entity.type
_entity.pdbx_description
1 polymer ?
#
loop_
_entity_poly.entity_id
_entity_poly.type
_entity_poly.pdbx_seq_one_letter_code
_entity_poly.pdbx_strand_id
1 'polypeptide(L)'
;MSITSSMFDSIKSALAADNESSKSGIADILKTEVGNTYTVRLLPFGKDPKKTFFHFYQHGWNSFATGQYTSALSLQTFGERDPIAEERFKILRTGSDEEKEKAKAIMRSEKWLVNIYVVNDPVSPENNGKIKVLRYGKQIHNIIMDAIEGEDSADFGPRIFDLGPNGVNFRVKVEKQGDYPTYVSSKFA
;
A
#
# COMPACT_ATOMS: atom_id res chain seq x y z
N MET A 1 6.89 -40.19 23.23
CA MET A 1 7.98 -39.23 23.45
C MET A 1 7.44 -38.07 24.28
N SER A 2 7.97 -37.84 25.46
CA SER A 2 7.58 -36.67 26.25
C SER A 2 8.34 -35.45 25.75
N ILE A 3 7.63 -34.35 25.53
CA ILE A 3 8.24 -33.06 25.17
C ILE A 3 9.06 -32.58 26.36
N THR A 4 10.34 -32.27 26.15
CA THR A 4 11.20 -31.69 27.20
C THR A 4 10.80 -30.24 27.46
N SER A 5 10.95 -29.77 28.70
CA SER A 5 10.63 -28.38 29.10
C SER A 5 11.31 -27.34 28.17
N SER A 6 12.56 -27.57 27.78
CA SER A 6 13.30 -26.69 26.87
C SER A 6 12.70 -26.62 25.46
N MET A 7 12.12 -27.71 24.97
CA MET A 7 11.45 -27.75 23.69
C MET A 7 10.12 -26.98 23.73
N PHE A 8 9.38 -27.10 24.83
CA PHE A 8 8.16 -26.34 25.04
C PHE A 8 8.44 -24.82 25.14
N ASP A 9 9.48 -24.42 25.85
CA ASP A 9 9.89 -23.02 25.98
C ASP A 9 10.34 -22.44 24.65
N SER A 10 11.02 -23.22 23.81
CA SER A 10 11.42 -22.81 22.45
C SER A 10 10.19 -22.60 21.55
N ILE A 11 9.18 -23.49 21.61
CA ILE A 11 7.94 -23.34 20.86
C ILE A 11 7.15 -22.12 21.34
N LYS A 12 7.09 -21.89 22.66
CA LYS A 12 6.42 -20.72 23.24
C LYS A 12 7.10 -19.41 22.81
N SER A 13 8.42 -19.37 22.79
CA SER A 13 9.19 -18.20 22.34
C SER A 13 8.98 -17.94 20.85
N ALA A 14 8.95 -18.98 20.01
CA ALA A 14 8.67 -18.84 18.58
C ALA A 14 7.25 -18.29 18.32
N LEU A 15 6.24 -18.80 19.02
CA LEU A 15 4.86 -18.30 18.92
C LEU A 15 4.71 -16.86 19.41
N ALA A 16 5.46 -16.45 20.45
CA ALA A 16 5.50 -15.07 20.91
C ALA A 16 6.12 -14.14 19.87
N ALA A 17 7.22 -14.55 19.24
CA ALA A 17 7.89 -13.81 18.16
C ALA A 17 7.01 -13.67 16.93
N ASP A 18 6.28 -14.72 16.54
CA ASP A 18 5.32 -14.67 15.43
C ASP A 18 4.15 -13.71 15.71
N ASN A 19 3.66 -13.66 16.95
CA ASN A 19 2.62 -12.72 17.36
C ASN A 19 3.11 -11.26 17.38
N GLU A 20 4.37 -11.00 17.71
CA GLU A 20 4.97 -9.67 17.63
C GLU A 20 5.24 -9.27 16.18
N SER A 21 5.71 -10.18 15.35
CA SER A 21 5.94 -9.90 13.91
C SER A 21 4.64 -9.63 13.15
N SER A 22 3.54 -10.31 13.50
CA SER A 22 2.24 -10.06 12.89
C SER A 22 1.61 -8.72 13.28
N LYS A 23 1.97 -8.17 14.45
CA LYS A 23 1.59 -6.81 14.86
C LYS A 23 2.45 -5.73 14.22
N SER A 24 3.71 -6.01 13.87
CA SER A 24 4.62 -5.02 13.28
C SER A 24 4.26 -4.65 11.85
N GLY A 25 3.78 -5.59 11.03
CA GLY A 25 3.49 -5.35 9.60
C GLY A 25 2.44 -4.27 9.32
N ILE A 26 1.45 -4.09 10.20
CA ILE A 26 0.43 -3.03 10.07
C ILE A 26 0.93 -1.70 10.65
N ALA A 27 1.77 -1.74 11.67
CA ALA A 27 2.34 -0.55 12.31
C ALA A 27 3.33 0.19 11.41
N ASP A 28 3.92 -0.49 10.42
CA ASP A 28 4.93 0.08 9.53
C ASP A 28 4.35 0.85 8.34
N ILE A 29 3.05 0.74 8.07
CA ILE A 29 2.40 1.52 7.00
C ILE A 29 2.19 2.96 7.47
N LEU A 30 2.68 3.92 6.69
CA LEU A 30 2.39 5.35 6.91
C LEU A 30 0.89 5.59 6.72
N LYS A 31 0.22 6.01 7.79
CA LYS A 31 -1.18 6.44 7.73
C LYS A 31 -1.22 7.90 7.29
N THR A 32 -2.03 8.19 6.29
CA THR A 32 -2.20 9.55 5.78
C THR A 32 -3.62 10.04 6.02
N GLU A 33 -3.76 11.31 6.43
CA GLU A 33 -5.03 11.95 6.73
C GLU A 33 -5.28 13.14 5.81
N VAL A 34 -6.55 13.37 5.46
CA VAL A 34 -6.99 14.49 4.62
C VAL A 34 -6.61 15.83 5.26
N GLY A 35 -6.18 16.77 4.42
CA GLY A 35 -5.76 18.10 4.84
C GLY A 35 -4.28 18.23 5.19
N ASN A 36 -3.53 17.14 5.19
CA ASN A 36 -2.13 17.11 5.58
C ASN A 36 -1.18 16.87 4.39
N THR A 37 0.08 17.30 4.57
CA THR A 37 1.16 17.06 3.63
C THR A 37 2.31 16.37 4.36
N TYR A 38 2.63 15.15 3.90
CA TYR A 38 3.71 14.33 4.42
C TYR A 38 4.93 14.50 3.54
N THR A 39 6.11 14.64 4.13
CA THR A 39 7.37 14.70 3.38
C THR A 39 8.14 13.42 3.62
N VAL A 40 8.45 12.71 2.54
CA VAL A 40 9.13 11.41 2.59
C VAL A 40 10.23 11.34 1.53
N ARG A 41 11.15 10.37 1.67
CA ARG A 41 12.08 9.96 0.62
C ARG A 41 11.81 8.52 0.24
N LEU A 42 11.81 8.22 -1.06
CA LEU A 42 11.66 6.85 -1.55
C LEU A 42 12.96 6.08 -1.31
N LEU A 43 12.83 4.87 -0.76
CA LEU A 43 13.98 4.00 -0.48
C LEU A 43 14.04 2.87 -1.50
N PRO A 44 15.13 2.74 -2.28
CA PRO A 44 15.32 1.58 -3.14
C PRO A 44 15.55 0.33 -2.28
N PHE A 45 15.09 -0.81 -2.75
CA PHE A 45 15.34 -2.08 -2.08
C PHE A 45 16.76 -2.57 -2.44
N GLY A 46 17.71 -2.35 -1.52
CA GLY A 46 19.14 -2.51 -1.79
C GLY A 46 19.57 -3.92 -2.19
N LYS A 47 18.89 -4.98 -1.71
CA LYS A 47 19.21 -6.37 -2.08
C LYS A 47 18.76 -6.75 -3.49
N ASP A 48 17.65 -6.20 -3.95
CA ASP A 48 17.08 -6.45 -5.27
C ASP A 48 16.30 -5.20 -5.73
N PRO A 49 16.93 -4.27 -6.47
CA PRO A 49 16.29 -3.03 -6.90
C PRO A 49 14.99 -3.22 -7.68
N LYS A 50 14.81 -4.37 -8.35
CA LYS A 50 13.57 -4.70 -9.06
C LYS A 50 12.36 -4.85 -8.13
N LYS A 51 12.59 -5.06 -6.83
CA LYS A 51 11.57 -5.17 -5.79
C LYS A 51 11.35 -3.88 -5.01
N THR A 52 11.87 -2.75 -5.48
CA THR A 52 11.65 -1.44 -4.84
C THR A 52 10.17 -1.11 -4.76
N PHE A 53 9.40 -1.41 -5.79
CA PHE A 53 7.95 -1.26 -5.82
C PHE A 53 7.29 -2.63 -5.84
N PHE A 54 6.44 -2.89 -4.84
CA PHE A 54 5.61 -4.10 -4.84
C PHE A 54 4.21 -3.73 -5.35
N HIS A 55 3.84 -4.25 -6.49
CA HIS A 55 2.54 -4.05 -7.14
C HIS A 55 1.59 -5.17 -6.76
N PHE A 56 0.35 -4.83 -6.40
CA PHE A 56 -0.67 -5.80 -6.08
C PHE A 56 -2.09 -5.30 -6.39
N TYR A 57 -2.99 -6.24 -6.52
CA TYR A 57 -4.41 -6.00 -6.70
C TYR A 57 -5.19 -6.38 -5.44
N GLN A 58 -6.19 -5.59 -5.10
CA GLN A 58 -7.03 -5.79 -3.92
C GLN A 58 -8.50 -5.58 -4.29
N HIS A 59 -9.36 -6.53 -3.92
CA HIS A 59 -10.79 -6.31 -3.88
C HIS A 59 -11.18 -5.61 -2.59
N GLY A 60 -12.17 -4.74 -2.64
CA GLY A 60 -12.71 -4.06 -1.46
C GLY A 60 -14.18 -3.73 -1.65
N TRP A 61 -14.99 -4.03 -0.63
CA TRP A 61 -16.41 -3.73 -0.61
C TRP A 61 -16.93 -3.68 0.83
N ASN A 62 -18.12 -3.09 1.01
CA ASN A 62 -18.84 -3.22 2.26
C ASN A 62 -19.66 -4.52 2.24
N SER A 63 -19.53 -5.36 3.26
CA SER A 63 -20.30 -6.59 3.39
C SER A 63 -21.80 -6.30 3.27
N PHE A 64 -22.47 -7.03 2.39
CA PHE A 64 -23.92 -6.88 2.18
C PHE A 64 -24.75 -7.34 3.39
N ALA A 65 -24.16 -8.15 4.27
CA ALA A 65 -24.83 -8.65 5.48
C ALA A 65 -24.61 -7.74 6.69
N THR A 66 -23.40 -7.17 6.85
CA THR A 66 -23.01 -6.47 8.08
C THR A 66 -22.69 -4.99 7.88
N GLY A 67 -22.52 -4.55 6.62
CA GLY A 67 -22.08 -3.19 6.28
C GLY A 67 -20.59 -2.94 6.58
N GLN A 68 -19.88 -3.88 7.19
CA GLN A 68 -18.45 -3.73 7.49
C GLN A 68 -17.61 -3.81 6.22
N TYR A 69 -16.59 -2.95 6.15
CA TYR A 69 -15.64 -3.00 5.06
C TYR A 69 -14.84 -4.30 5.09
N THR A 70 -14.86 -4.99 3.95
CA THR A 70 -14.13 -6.24 3.72
C THR A 70 -13.15 -6.03 2.59
N SER A 71 -11.96 -6.60 2.69
CA SER A 71 -10.98 -6.59 1.61
C SER A 71 -10.30 -7.94 1.47
N ALA A 72 -9.96 -8.28 0.23
CA ALA A 72 -9.25 -9.50 -0.11
C ALA A 72 -8.16 -9.20 -1.13
N LEU A 73 -6.98 -9.79 -0.94
CA LEU A 73 -5.92 -9.74 -1.94
C LEU A 73 -6.37 -10.52 -3.18
N SER A 74 -6.28 -9.88 -4.34
CA SER A 74 -6.61 -10.55 -5.61
C SER A 74 -5.47 -11.51 -5.99
N LEU A 75 -5.82 -12.76 -6.32
CA LEU A 75 -4.86 -13.80 -6.73
C LEU A 75 -4.17 -13.45 -8.05
N GLN A 76 -4.72 -12.56 -8.86
CA GLN A 76 -4.02 -12.02 -10.03
C GLN A 76 -2.70 -11.31 -9.69
N THR A 77 -2.51 -10.87 -8.45
CA THR A 77 -1.21 -10.38 -7.96
C THR A 77 -0.10 -11.40 -8.18
N PHE A 78 -0.41 -12.68 -8.14
CA PHE A 78 0.52 -13.79 -8.30
C PHE A 78 0.38 -14.50 -9.67
N GLY A 79 -0.41 -13.94 -10.59
CA GLY A 79 -0.69 -14.56 -11.88
C GLY A 79 -1.68 -15.73 -11.82
N GLU A 80 -2.38 -15.88 -10.70
CA GLU A 80 -3.34 -16.96 -10.48
C GLU A 80 -4.76 -16.53 -10.84
N ARG A 81 -5.65 -17.51 -11.05
CA ARG A 81 -7.07 -17.28 -11.27
C ARG A 81 -7.70 -16.67 -10.03
N ASP A 82 -8.50 -15.62 -10.22
CA ASP A 82 -9.16 -14.88 -9.14
C ASP A 82 -10.65 -15.20 -9.11
N PRO A 83 -11.11 -16.02 -8.16
CA PRO A 83 -12.51 -16.47 -8.10
C PRO A 83 -13.47 -15.31 -7.84
N ILE A 84 -13.04 -14.24 -7.11
CA ILE A 84 -13.88 -13.07 -6.87
C ILE A 84 -14.10 -12.31 -8.18
N ALA A 85 -13.05 -12.11 -8.97
CA ALA A 85 -13.15 -11.46 -10.27
C ALA A 85 -14.00 -12.29 -11.25
N GLU A 86 -13.82 -13.61 -11.30
CA GLU A 86 -14.57 -14.50 -12.18
C GLU A 86 -16.07 -14.48 -11.86
N GLU A 87 -16.43 -14.64 -10.59
CA GLU A 87 -17.84 -14.61 -10.18
C GLU A 87 -18.47 -13.24 -10.41
N ARG A 88 -17.72 -12.16 -10.11
CA ARG A 88 -18.15 -10.79 -10.45
C ARG A 88 -18.46 -10.64 -11.94
N PHE A 89 -17.57 -11.08 -12.82
CA PHE A 89 -17.79 -10.98 -14.27
C PHE A 89 -18.96 -11.83 -14.75
N LYS A 90 -19.16 -13.02 -14.17
CA LYS A 90 -20.32 -13.88 -14.46
C LYS A 90 -21.61 -13.17 -14.08
N ILE A 91 -21.72 -12.62 -12.87
CA ILE A 91 -22.89 -11.89 -12.40
C ILE A 91 -23.17 -10.68 -13.27
N LEU A 92 -22.16 -9.90 -13.66
CA LEU A 92 -22.34 -8.74 -14.54
C LEU A 92 -22.89 -9.10 -15.92
N ARG A 93 -22.66 -10.33 -16.40
CA ARG A 93 -23.20 -10.81 -17.70
C ARG A 93 -24.57 -11.40 -17.59
N THR A 94 -24.84 -12.22 -16.59
CA THR A 94 -26.01 -13.11 -16.52
C THR A 94 -26.91 -12.89 -15.32
N GLY A 95 -26.50 -12.09 -14.34
CA GLY A 95 -27.26 -11.83 -13.12
C GLY A 95 -28.45 -10.88 -13.35
N SER A 96 -29.36 -10.84 -12.38
CA SER A 96 -30.41 -9.84 -12.27
C SER A 96 -29.83 -8.42 -12.06
N ASP A 97 -30.64 -7.40 -12.24
CA ASP A 97 -30.18 -6.02 -12.06
C ASP A 97 -29.72 -5.74 -10.64
N GLU A 98 -30.38 -6.31 -9.63
CA GLU A 98 -29.97 -6.21 -8.23
C GLU A 98 -28.61 -6.87 -7.97
N GLU A 99 -28.39 -8.07 -8.53
CA GLU A 99 -27.12 -8.78 -8.42
C GLU A 99 -25.97 -8.02 -9.13
N LYS A 100 -26.26 -7.42 -10.29
CA LYS A 100 -25.30 -6.60 -11.02
C LYS A 100 -24.87 -5.37 -10.24
N GLU A 101 -25.81 -4.70 -9.55
CA GLU A 101 -25.46 -3.56 -8.70
C GLU A 101 -24.55 -3.99 -7.51
N LYS A 102 -24.86 -5.13 -6.86
CA LYS A 102 -23.99 -5.70 -5.83
C LYS A 102 -22.61 -6.07 -6.40
N ALA A 103 -22.54 -6.67 -7.57
CA ALA A 103 -21.28 -7.01 -8.22
C ALA A 103 -20.45 -5.78 -8.62
N LYS A 104 -21.07 -4.66 -8.99
CA LYS A 104 -20.36 -3.38 -9.25
C LYS A 104 -19.67 -2.86 -7.99
N ALA A 105 -20.25 -3.06 -6.82
CA ALA A 105 -19.66 -2.63 -5.54
C ALA A 105 -18.38 -3.40 -5.18
N ILE A 106 -18.21 -4.63 -5.69
CA ILE A 106 -16.98 -5.41 -5.49
C ILE A 106 -15.95 -5.00 -6.55
N MET A 107 -15.21 -3.95 -6.24
CA MET A 107 -14.20 -3.41 -7.16
C MET A 107 -12.81 -3.96 -6.87
N ARG A 108 -12.06 -4.21 -7.94
CA ARG A 108 -10.64 -4.46 -7.85
C ARG A 108 -9.89 -3.13 -7.97
N SER A 109 -9.06 -2.83 -7.01
CA SER A 109 -8.17 -1.67 -7.03
C SER A 109 -6.72 -2.10 -7.20
N GLU A 110 -5.96 -1.26 -7.85
CA GLU A 110 -4.52 -1.39 -8.07
C GLU A 110 -3.77 -0.60 -7.01
N LYS A 111 -2.80 -1.22 -6.38
CA LYS A 111 -2.02 -0.65 -5.27
C LYS A 111 -0.55 -0.97 -5.41
N TRP A 112 0.28 -0.13 -4.81
CA TRP A 112 1.72 -0.30 -4.72
C TRP A 112 2.18 -0.07 -3.29
N LEU A 113 3.28 -0.74 -2.93
CA LEU A 113 4.03 -0.50 -1.71
C LEU A 113 5.45 -0.08 -2.09
N VAL A 114 5.98 0.86 -1.33
CA VAL A 114 7.37 1.26 -1.40
C VAL A 114 7.87 1.61 0.00
N ASN A 115 9.12 1.26 0.31
CA ASN A 115 9.74 1.71 1.53
C ASN A 115 10.06 3.20 1.42
N ILE A 116 9.84 3.91 2.52
CA ILE A 116 10.08 5.35 2.62
C ILE A 116 10.84 5.70 3.90
N TYR A 117 11.64 6.74 3.83
CA TYR A 117 12.14 7.44 5.01
C TYR A 117 11.22 8.63 5.28
N VAL A 118 10.67 8.73 6.48
CA VAL A 118 9.77 9.81 6.87
C VAL A 118 10.59 11.02 7.29
N VAL A 119 10.52 12.09 6.50
CA VAL A 119 11.18 13.37 6.80
C VAL A 119 10.29 14.22 7.71
N ASN A 120 8.99 14.30 7.37
CA ASN A 120 8.02 15.00 8.20
C ASN A 120 6.64 14.35 8.10
N ASP A 121 6.12 13.93 9.25
CA ASP A 121 4.75 13.48 9.48
C ASP A 121 4.06 14.51 10.39
N PRO A 122 3.12 15.32 9.87
CA PRO A 122 2.48 16.37 10.66
C PRO A 122 1.47 15.84 11.69
N VAL A 123 1.00 14.60 11.53
CA VAL A 123 -0.01 13.99 12.41
C VAL A 123 0.65 13.17 13.51
N SER A 124 1.71 12.45 13.15
CA SER A 124 2.44 11.55 14.06
C SER A 124 3.94 11.85 13.99
N PRO A 125 4.42 12.92 14.65
CA PRO A 125 5.82 13.37 14.59
C PRO A 125 6.83 12.30 15.06
N GLU A 126 6.39 11.32 15.85
CA GLU A 126 7.18 10.17 16.27
C GLU A 126 7.60 9.25 15.10
N ASN A 127 6.99 9.40 13.93
CA ASN A 127 7.39 8.71 12.70
C ASN A 127 8.60 9.38 12.01
N ASN A 128 8.89 10.63 12.33
CA ASN A 128 10.02 11.36 11.74
C ASN A 128 11.34 10.64 12.01
N GLY A 129 12.14 10.50 10.97
CA GLY A 129 13.41 9.77 11.05
C GLY A 129 13.27 8.25 10.98
N LYS A 130 12.08 7.70 10.83
CA LYS A 130 11.85 6.26 10.73
C LYS A 130 11.61 5.80 9.30
N ILE A 131 11.89 4.53 9.07
CA ILE A 131 11.52 3.83 7.84
C ILE A 131 10.10 3.32 8.00
N LYS A 132 9.25 3.62 7.03
CA LYS A 132 7.87 3.16 6.93
C LYS A 132 7.58 2.62 5.53
N VAL A 133 6.40 2.05 5.35
CA VAL A 133 5.89 1.63 4.04
C VAL A 133 4.83 2.61 3.59
N LEU A 134 4.98 3.18 2.40
CA LEU A 134 3.92 3.94 1.75
C LEU A 134 3.09 3.00 0.87
N ARG A 135 1.80 2.86 1.22
CA ARG A 135 0.80 2.19 0.37
C ARG A 135 0.04 3.25 -0.41
N TYR A 136 0.06 3.14 -1.73
CA TYR A 136 -0.53 4.14 -2.61
C TYR A 136 -1.25 3.54 -3.81
N GLY A 137 -2.06 4.36 -4.47
CA GLY A 137 -2.82 4.02 -5.68
C GLY A 137 -2.28 4.71 -6.92
N LYS A 138 -3.05 4.63 -8.00
CA LYS A 138 -2.65 5.05 -9.35
C LYS A 138 -2.25 6.53 -9.46
N GLN A 139 -2.87 7.43 -8.68
CA GLN A 139 -2.52 8.87 -8.71
C GLN A 139 -1.06 9.09 -8.33
N ILE A 140 -0.62 8.56 -7.19
CA ILE A 140 0.79 8.66 -6.77
C ILE A 140 1.70 7.86 -7.71
N HIS A 141 1.24 6.70 -8.20
CA HIS A 141 2.03 5.91 -9.15
C HIS A 141 2.38 6.71 -10.41
N ASN A 142 1.41 7.39 -11.00
CA ASN A 142 1.64 8.21 -12.18
C ASN A 142 2.67 9.33 -11.90
N ILE A 143 2.55 10.03 -10.76
CA ILE A 143 3.52 11.08 -10.37
C ILE A 143 4.94 10.50 -10.24
N ILE A 144 5.08 9.30 -9.67
CA ILE A 144 6.39 8.63 -9.57
C ILE A 144 6.91 8.25 -10.97
N MET A 145 6.06 7.71 -11.84
CA MET A 145 6.45 7.34 -13.20
C MET A 145 6.84 8.56 -14.03
N ASP A 146 6.12 9.67 -13.92
CA ASP A 146 6.46 10.92 -14.59
C ASP A 146 7.84 11.45 -14.16
N ALA A 147 8.17 11.30 -12.87
CA ALA A 147 9.48 11.67 -12.35
C ALA A 147 10.62 10.72 -12.77
N ILE A 148 10.31 9.45 -13.09
CA ILE A 148 11.31 8.46 -13.53
C ILE A 148 11.58 8.55 -15.03
N GLU A 149 10.54 8.62 -15.86
CA GLU A 149 10.63 8.47 -17.32
C GLU A 149 9.72 9.43 -18.11
N GLY A 150 8.93 10.28 -17.42
CA GLY A 150 8.09 11.31 -18.02
C GLY A 150 8.78 12.65 -18.19
N GLU A 151 7.98 13.72 -18.30
CA GLU A 151 8.46 15.10 -18.50
C GLU A 151 9.36 15.59 -17.36
N ASP A 152 9.05 15.19 -16.11
CA ASP A 152 9.78 15.57 -14.91
C ASP A 152 11.11 14.80 -14.72
N SER A 153 11.41 13.81 -15.57
CA SER A 153 12.60 12.96 -15.45
C SER A 153 13.92 13.72 -15.63
N ALA A 154 13.92 14.82 -16.40
CA ALA A 154 15.08 15.68 -16.57
C ALA A 154 15.48 16.39 -15.26
N ASP A 155 14.47 16.75 -14.44
CA ASP A 155 14.67 17.45 -13.17
C ASP A 155 14.91 16.51 -12.02
N PHE A 156 14.22 15.38 -11.97
CA PHE A 156 14.22 14.48 -10.83
C PHE A 156 14.95 13.16 -11.11
N GLY A 157 14.54 12.39 -12.11
CA GLY A 157 15.19 11.15 -12.53
C GLY A 157 15.75 10.29 -11.39
N PRO A 158 17.05 9.91 -11.46
CA PRO A 158 17.68 9.09 -10.42
C PRO A 158 17.71 9.73 -9.02
N ARG A 159 17.54 11.07 -8.93
CA ARG A 159 17.59 11.80 -7.67
C ARG A 159 16.45 11.44 -6.72
N ILE A 160 15.34 10.86 -7.23
CA ILE A 160 14.23 10.40 -6.39
C ILE A 160 14.61 9.25 -5.46
N PHE A 161 15.70 8.53 -5.78
CA PHE A 161 16.24 7.42 -4.97
C PHE A 161 17.56 7.78 -4.29
N ASP A 162 18.06 9.00 -4.50
CA ASP A 162 19.27 9.47 -3.82
C ASP A 162 18.92 9.84 -2.37
N LEU A 163 19.61 9.22 -1.41
CA LEU A 163 19.44 9.47 0.02
C LEU A 163 20.40 10.55 0.54
N GLY A 164 21.33 11.00 -0.30
CA GLY A 164 22.29 12.04 0.00
C GLY A 164 21.71 13.46 -0.12
N PRO A 165 22.56 14.49 -0.05
CA PRO A 165 22.14 15.88 -0.10
C PRO A 165 21.51 16.30 -1.45
N ASN A 166 21.82 15.58 -2.53
CA ASN A 166 21.26 15.84 -3.86
C ASN A 166 19.91 15.18 -4.10
N GLY A 167 19.47 14.29 -3.18
CA GLY A 167 18.20 13.62 -3.27
C GLY A 167 17.02 14.57 -3.07
N VAL A 168 15.89 14.24 -3.69
CA VAL A 168 14.67 15.02 -3.61
C VAL A 168 13.67 14.38 -2.66
N ASN A 169 12.87 15.21 -2.02
CA ASN A 169 11.77 14.74 -1.19
C ASN A 169 10.52 14.54 -2.04
N PHE A 170 9.71 13.59 -1.65
CA PHE A 170 8.36 13.42 -2.18
C PHE A 170 7.36 13.99 -1.16
N ARG A 171 6.58 14.97 -1.57
CA ARG A 171 5.51 15.57 -0.78
C ARG A 171 4.19 14.90 -1.12
N VAL A 172 3.71 14.06 -0.21
CA VAL A 172 2.41 13.38 -0.31
C VAL A 172 1.36 14.31 0.26
N LYS A 173 0.64 15.03 -0.60
CA LYS A 173 -0.43 15.92 -0.21
C LYS A 173 -1.77 15.19 -0.32
N VAL A 174 -2.52 15.19 0.79
CA VAL A 174 -3.82 14.52 0.87
C VAL A 174 -4.91 15.57 0.93
N GLU A 175 -5.67 15.69 -0.14
CA GLU A 175 -6.80 16.59 -0.25
C GLU A 175 -8.11 15.82 -0.29
N LYS A 176 -9.23 16.50 -0.17
CA LYS A 176 -10.56 15.91 -0.30
C LYS A 176 -11.16 16.29 -1.65
N GLN A 177 -11.63 15.30 -2.40
CA GLN A 177 -12.39 15.50 -3.62
C GLN A 177 -13.71 14.76 -3.51
N GLY A 178 -14.81 15.51 -3.33
CA GLY A 178 -16.08 14.92 -2.92
C GLY A 178 -15.93 14.23 -1.55
N ASP A 179 -16.29 12.96 -1.47
CA ASP A 179 -16.19 12.15 -0.24
C ASP A 179 -14.90 11.33 -0.15
N TYR A 180 -14.01 11.43 -1.12
CA TYR A 180 -12.80 10.60 -1.22
C TYR A 180 -11.52 11.41 -1.09
N PRO A 181 -10.46 10.82 -0.51
CA PRO A 181 -9.14 11.42 -0.53
C PRO A 181 -8.55 11.42 -1.94
N THR A 182 -7.87 12.50 -2.29
CA THR A 182 -7.12 12.64 -3.55
C THR A 182 -5.68 13.05 -3.26
N TYR A 183 -4.77 12.63 -4.15
CA TYR A 183 -3.33 12.82 -4.02
C TYR A 183 -2.74 13.55 -5.23
N VAL A 184 -3.57 14.10 -6.11
CA VAL A 184 -3.15 14.72 -7.39
C VAL A 184 -2.21 15.90 -7.22
N SER A 185 -2.24 16.57 -6.06
CA SER A 185 -1.34 17.69 -5.75
C SER A 185 -0.03 17.26 -5.08
N SER A 186 0.24 15.94 -4.99
CA SER A 186 1.52 15.43 -4.52
C SER A 186 2.61 15.69 -5.57
N LYS A 187 3.87 15.89 -5.12
CA LYS A 187 4.98 16.20 -6.04
C LYS A 187 6.33 15.92 -5.42
N PHE A 188 7.34 15.73 -6.27
CA PHE A 188 8.74 15.82 -5.88
C PHE A 188 9.16 17.30 -5.70
N ALA A 189 10.07 17.56 -4.75
CA ALA A 189 10.58 18.90 -4.45
C ALA A 189 11.93 18.83 -3.68
#